data_d76af6a58e2ace5c1a9b8ec204200f63
#
_entry.id   d76af6a58e2ace5c1a9b8ec204200f63
#
_cell.length_a   1.000
_cell.length_b   1.000
_cell.length_c   1.000
_cell.angle_alpha   90.00
_cell.angle_beta   90.00
_cell.angle_gamma   90.00
#
_symmetry.space_group_name_H-M   'P 1'
#
loop_
_entity.id
_entity.type
_entity.pdbx_description
1 polymer ?
#
loop_
_entity_poly.entity_id
_entity_poly.type
_entity_poly.pdbx_seq_one_letter_code
_entity_poly.pdbx_strand_id
1 'polypeptide(L)'
;METFDFIHKKFGFGMMRLPMNGDVVDTDQVSKMVDYFIDNGFNYFDTAHGYINGLSEKAVKTCLSSRHDRSEYILTDKLTGSFFKKQEDIRPLFESQLEATGVDYFDFYLMHAQNAHEFVKFKECKAYETAFELKKEGKVKHVGISFHDRAEVLDQILTEYPEIEIVQIQFNYLDYNDLSVQSKLVYEVCEKHDKPVLVMEPVKGGNLVKLPTDAQPILDALNGDGSNASYAIRFAASFKNMRVVLSGMSTFEQMQDNVSFMKDFKPFTKEEYKAVEEVAEVFRSHKMIPCTSCHYCVEENHCPRNIRIPEMFANYNTKKTFGDWNADYYYNNVLVSGEHSKASECVKCGMCEKVCPQHLPIRELLVQVKEEFEK
;
A
#
# COMPACT_ATOMS: atom_id res chain seq x y z
N MET A 1 23.77 1.69 -8.77
CA MET A 1 22.56 1.32 -7.98
C MET A 1 23.01 0.77 -6.64
N GLU A 2 22.51 1.35 -5.55
CA GLU A 2 22.74 0.82 -4.20
C GLU A 2 22.13 -0.57 -4.05
N THR A 3 22.86 -1.51 -3.48
CA THR A 3 22.43 -2.91 -3.44
C THR A 3 21.60 -3.25 -2.21
N PHE A 4 21.69 -2.48 -1.12
CA PHE A 4 21.01 -2.72 0.16
C PHE A 4 21.10 -4.19 0.62
N ASP A 5 22.33 -4.76 0.61
CA ASP A 5 22.58 -6.18 0.88
C ASP A 5 22.20 -6.61 2.30
N PHE A 6 21.95 -5.64 3.19
CA PHE A 6 21.39 -5.89 4.53
C PHE A 6 19.89 -6.27 4.52
N ILE A 7 19.20 -6.09 3.38
CA ILE A 7 17.85 -6.63 3.16
C ILE A 7 17.99 -8.10 2.75
N HIS A 8 17.62 -9.01 3.64
CA HIS A 8 17.92 -10.44 3.46
C HIS A 8 17.13 -11.07 2.31
N LYS A 9 15.86 -10.71 2.14
CA LYS A 9 14.96 -11.29 1.14
C LYS A 9 14.04 -10.21 0.53
N LYS A 10 13.56 -10.47 -0.68
CA LYS A 10 12.70 -9.54 -1.45
C LYS A 10 11.27 -9.41 -0.91
N PHE A 11 11.03 -9.58 0.38
CA PHE A 11 9.69 -9.52 0.96
C PHE A 11 9.70 -8.80 2.29
N GLY A 12 8.68 -7.97 2.53
CA GLY A 12 8.53 -7.14 3.72
C GLY A 12 7.14 -7.22 4.33
N PHE A 13 7.07 -7.06 5.65
CA PHE A 13 5.84 -6.99 6.40
C PHE A 13 5.33 -5.54 6.46
N GLY A 14 4.29 -5.23 5.69
CA GLY A 14 3.57 -3.95 5.75
C GLY A 14 2.60 -3.91 6.93
N MET A 15 2.80 -2.99 7.86
CA MET A 15 2.04 -2.94 9.12
C MET A 15 0.80 -2.04 9.08
N MET A 16 0.30 -1.73 7.88
CA MET A 16 -0.94 -0.97 7.69
C MET A 16 -2.22 -1.81 7.94
N ARG A 17 -2.15 -3.13 7.79
CA ARG A 17 -3.31 -4.05 7.84
C ARG A 17 -3.13 -5.13 8.89
N LEU A 18 -2.74 -4.72 10.10
CA LEU A 18 -2.54 -5.64 11.21
C LEU A 18 -3.84 -6.33 11.66
N PRO A 19 -3.76 -7.53 12.24
CA PRO A 19 -4.88 -8.16 12.92
C PRO A 19 -5.50 -7.24 13.99
N MET A 20 -6.83 -7.16 14.02
CA MET A 20 -7.57 -6.28 14.92
C MET A 20 -8.57 -7.05 15.76
N ASN A 21 -8.68 -6.67 17.05
CA ASN A 21 -9.75 -7.07 17.95
C ASN A 21 -10.63 -5.83 18.23
N GLY A 22 -11.70 -5.65 17.44
CA GLY A 22 -12.45 -4.39 17.44
C GLY A 22 -11.56 -3.24 17.00
N ASP A 23 -11.43 -2.23 17.83
CA ASP A 23 -10.65 -1.00 17.52
C ASP A 23 -9.19 -1.06 18.01
N VAL A 24 -8.73 -2.21 18.53
CA VAL A 24 -7.36 -2.37 19.02
C VAL A 24 -6.61 -3.42 18.20
N VAL A 25 -5.29 -3.26 18.08
CA VAL A 25 -4.44 -4.24 17.43
C VAL A 25 -4.35 -5.51 18.29
N ASP A 26 -4.53 -6.68 17.68
CA ASP A 26 -4.27 -7.98 18.30
C ASP A 26 -2.75 -8.20 18.41
N THR A 27 -2.17 -7.68 19.50
CA THR A 27 -0.72 -7.71 19.72
C THR A 27 -0.17 -9.12 19.90
N ASP A 28 -0.98 -10.07 20.37
CA ASP A 28 -0.56 -11.46 20.54
C ASP A 28 -0.39 -12.12 19.16
N GLN A 29 -1.36 -11.92 18.28
CA GLN A 29 -1.27 -12.42 16.91
C GLN A 29 -0.16 -11.71 16.11
N VAL A 30 -0.04 -10.38 16.23
CA VAL A 30 1.02 -9.62 15.56
C VAL A 30 2.40 -10.06 16.03
N SER A 31 2.61 -10.26 17.35
CA SER A 31 3.87 -10.74 17.91
C SER A 31 4.26 -12.11 17.32
N LYS A 32 3.29 -13.02 17.26
CA LYS A 32 3.50 -14.35 16.65
C LYS A 32 3.85 -14.25 15.17
N MET A 33 3.24 -13.30 14.43
CA MET A 33 3.55 -13.06 13.01
C MET A 33 4.95 -12.47 12.84
N VAL A 34 5.36 -11.53 13.69
CA VAL A 34 6.71 -10.94 13.69
C VAL A 34 7.77 -12.02 13.95
N ASP A 35 7.58 -12.84 14.99
CA ASP A 35 8.52 -13.93 15.31
C ASP A 35 8.65 -14.90 14.12
N TYR A 36 7.52 -15.35 13.58
CA TYR A 36 7.52 -16.26 12.44
C TYR A 36 8.21 -15.67 11.20
N PHE A 37 8.03 -14.38 10.95
CA PHE A 37 8.66 -13.67 9.83
C PHE A 37 10.19 -13.61 9.98
N ILE A 38 10.69 -13.23 11.15
CA ILE A 38 12.13 -13.16 11.46
C ILE A 38 12.75 -14.57 11.45
N ASP A 39 12.11 -15.55 12.07
CA ASP A 39 12.59 -16.95 12.12
C ASP A 39 12.73 -17.58 10.72
N ASN A 40 11.98 -17.10 9.74
CA ASN A 40 12.10 -17.52 8.35
C ASN A 40 13.12 -16.71 7.52
N GLY A 41 13.90 -15.84 8.17
CA GLY A 41 15.01 -15.09 7.61
C GLY A 41 14.59 -13.82 6.85
N PHE A 42 13.41 -13.30 7.10
CA PHE A 42 12.95 -12.00 6.63
C PHE A 42 13.22 -10.93 7.69
N ASN A 43 13.51 -9.70 7.27
CA ASN A 43 13.88 -8.67 8.23
C ASN A 43 13.33 -7.26 7.92
N TYR A 44 12.46 -7.10 6.92
CA TYR A 44 11.97 -5.77 6.51
C TYR A 44 10.55 -5.50 7.00
N PHE A 45 10.38 -4.42 7.77
CA PHE A 45 9.11 -3.94 8.30
C PHE A 45 8.82 -2.50 7.83
N ASP A 46 7.55 -2.23 7.46
CA ASP A 46 7.12 -0.94 6.94
C ASP A 46 5.92 -0.41 7.72
N THR A 47 6.04 0.78 8.31
CA THR A 47 4.97 1.49 9.00
C THR A 47 4.83 2.93 8.51
N ALA A 48 3.90 3.68 9.05
CA ALA A 48 3.76 5.12 8.91
C ALA A 48 2.93 5.70 10.06
N HIS A 49 3.16 6.98 10.38
CA HIS A 49 2.53 7.67 11.51
C HIS A 49 1.01 7.59 11.51
N GLY A 50 0.36 7.72 10.34
CA GLY A 50 -1.11 7.66 10.23
C GLY A 50 -1.71 6.26 10.21
N TYR A 51 -0.91 5.19 10.07
CA TYR A 51 -1.45 3.84 9.90
C TYR A 51 -2.24 3.36 11.11
N ILE A 52 -3.48 2.93 10.87
CA ILE A 52 -4.42 2.47 11.90
C ILE A 52 -4.56 3.55 13.01
N ASN A 53 -4.70 4.82 12.62
CA ASN A 53 -4.81 5.96 13.57
C ASN A 53 -3.65 6.01 14.59
N GLY A 54 -2.42 5.74 14.14
CA GLY A 54 -1.20 5.73 14.97
C GLY A 54 -1.01 4.45 15.79
N LEU A 55 -1.86 3.44 15.63
CA LEU A 55 -1.71 2.15 16.33
C LEU A 55 -0.62 1.29 15.72
N SER A 56 -0.28 1.49 14.44
CA SER A 56 0.77 0.72 13.77
C SER A 56 2.15 0.95 14.39
N GLU A 57 2.55 2.19 14.64
CA GLU A 57 3.83 2.50 15.33
C GLU A 57 3.87 1.91 16.75
N LYS A 58 2.75 1.99 17.49
CA LYS A 58 2.65 1.38 18.83
C LYS A 58 2.76 -0.14 18.78
N ALA A 59 2.21 -0.77 17.73
CA ALA A 59 2.36 -2.21 17.50
C ALA A 59 3.82 -2.56 17.14
N VAL A 60 4.52 -1.73 16.37
CA VAL A 60 5.98 -1.88 16.17
C VAL A 60 6.70 -1.91 17.51
N LYS A 61 6.41 -0.97 18.42
CA LYS A 61 7.02 -0.95 19.75
C LYS A 61 6.74 -2.22 20.52
N THR A 62 5.48 -2.61 20.61
CA THR A 62 5.04 -3.73 21.44
C THR A 62 5.47 -5.09 20.88
N CYS A 63 5.35 -5.27 19.56
CA CYS A 63 5.49 -6.58 18.94
C CYS A 63 6.86 -6.82 18.29
N LEU A 64 7.62 -5.76 17.98
CA LEU A 64 8.92 -5.85 17.31
C LEU A 64 10.05 -5.28 18.18
N SER A 65 10.14 -3.96 18.35
CA SER A 65 11.34 -3.31 18.90
C SER A 65 11.59 -3.60 20.38
N SER A 66 10.57 -3.90 21.19
CA SER A 66 10.74 -4.32 22.60
C SER A 66 11.09 -5.80 22.76
N ARG A 67 11.08 -6.60 21.68
CA ARG A 67 11.20 -8.06 21.73
C ARG A 67 12.38 -8.61 20.93
N HIS A 68 12.86 -7.87 19.94
CA HIS A 68 13.94 -8.27 19.04
C HIS A 68 15.08 -7.27 19.10
N ASP A 69 16.32 -7.75 18.94
CA ASP A 69 17.48 -6.88 18.86
C ASP A 69 17.41 -5.97 17.63
N ARG A 70 17.82 -4.71 17.79
CA ARG A 70 17.73 -3.70 16.71
C ARG A 70 18.46 -4.10 15.42
N SER A 71 19.45 -4.97 15.51
CA SER A 71 20.21 -5.51 14.37
C SER A 71 19.49 -6.60 13.59
N GLU A 72 18.40 -7.18 14.12
CA GLU A 72 17.67 -8.28 13.48
C GLU A 72 16.65 -7.80 12.44
N TYR A 73 16.30 -6.50 12.46
CA TYR A 73 15.26 -5.97 11.59
C TYR A 73 15.62 -4.61 10.98
N ILE A 74 14.99 -4.35 9.86
CA ILE A 74 14.98 -3.08 9.13
C ILE A 74 13.61 -2.46 9.37
N LEU A 75 13.59 -1.19 9.77
CA LEU A 75 12.35 -0.45 9.99
C LEU A 75 12.27 0.76 9.06
N THR A 76 11.19 0.80 8.29
CA THR A 76 10.81 1.96 7.49
C THR A 76 9.67 2.69 8.17
N ASP A 77 9.81 4.01 8.32
CA ASP A 77 8.72 4.90 8.70
C ASP A 77 8.61 6.07 7.71
N LYS A 78 7.58 6.90 7.82
CA LYS A 78 7.26 7.89 6.80
C LYS A 78 6.89 9.25 7.39
N LEU A 79 7.36 10.32 6.78
CA LEU A 79 6.92 11.68 7.04
C LEU A 79 5.60 11.96 6.31
N THR A 80 4.49 11.93 7.02
CA THR A 80 3.15 12.10 6.44
C THR A 80 2.73 13.57 6.44
N GLY A 81 2.32 14.07 5.27
CA GLY A 81 2.04 15.49 5.05
C GLY A 81 0.93 16.09 5.92
N SER A 82 -0.09 15.31 6.33
CA SER A 82 -1.18 15.80 7.18
C SER A 82 -0.75 16.19 8.60
N PHE A 83 0.41 15.73 9.07
CA PHE A 83 0.88 15.94 10.45
C PHE A 83 1.85 17.12 10.65
N PHE A 84 2.20 17.86 9.59
CA PHE A 84 3.01 19.07 9.69
C PHE A 84 2.50 20.17 8.75
N LYS A 85 2.77 21.43 9.11
CA LYS A 85 2.36 22.61 8.32
C LYS A 85 3.54 23.51 7.94
N LYS A 86 4.67 23.37 8.63
CA LYS A 86 5.91 24.17 8.45
C LYS A 86 7.12 23.36 8.87
N GLN A 87 8.31 23.81 8.52
CA GLN A 87 9.56 23.08 8.77
C GLN A 87 9.77 22.73 10.26
N GLU A 88 9.44 23.65 11.16
CA GLU A 88 9.66 23.47 12.61
C GLU A 88 8.80 22.34 13.21
N ASP A 89 7.73 21.92 12.54
CA ASP A 89 6.86 20.84 13.00
C ASP A 89 7.48 19.45 12.73
N ILE A 90 8.42 19.36 11.75
CA ILE A 90 8.91 18.06 11.23
C ILE A 90 9.77 17.33 12.27
N ARG A 91 10.72 18.01 12.93
CA ARG A 91 11.58 17.36 13.92
C ARG A 91 10.80 16.88 15.16
N PRO A 92 9.88 17.65 15.77
CA PRO A 92 9.03 17.13 16.84
C PRO A 92 8.19 15.92 16.41
N LEU A 93 7.64 15.92 15.19
CA LEU A 93 6.93 14.78 14.63
C LEU A 93 7.85 13.56 14.53
N PHE A 94 9.03 13.70 13.94
CA PHE A 94 10.02 12.64 13.82
C PHE A 94 10.42 12.04 15.18
N GLU A 95 10.69 12.87 16.19
CA GLU A 95 11.03 12.40 17.53
C GLU A 95 9.84 11.64 18.17
N SER A 96 8.60 12.09 17.94
CA SER A 96 7.41 11.35 18.40
C SER A 96 7.25 9.97 17.73
N GLN A 97 7.67 9.84 16.47
CA GLN A 97 7.68 8.55 15.76
C GLN A 97 8.74 7.59 16.35
N LEU A 98 9.93 8.08 16.66
CA LEU A 98 10.96 7.28 17.36
C LEU A 98 10.46 6.79 18.72
N GLU A 99 9.80 7.65 19.49
CA GLU A 99 9.19 7.29 20.78
C GLU A 99 8.08 6.24 20.61
N ALA A 100 7.19 6.45 19.63
CA ALA A 100 6.06 5.58 19.35
C ALA A 100 6.48 4.18 18.90
N THR A 101 7.56 4.10 18.10
CA THR A 101 8.13 2.84 17.60
C THR A 101 9.15 2.23 18.55
N GLY A 102 9.67 3.00 19.53
CA GLY A 102 10.65 2.53 20.53
C GLY A 102 12.04 2.26 19.94
N VAL A 103 12.47 3.03 18.94
CA VAL A 103 13.79 2.91 18.29
C VAL A 103 14.56 4.24 18.34
N ASP A 104 15.87 4.18 18.19
CA ASP A 104 16.74 5.36 18.17
C ASP A 104 16.99 5.92 16.77
N TYR A 105 16.68 5.13 15.73
CA TYR A 105 16.83 5.49 14.31
C TYR A 105 15.93 4.67 13.42
N PHE A 106 15.59 5.20 12.23
CA PHE A 106 14.97 4.45 11.15
C PHE A 106 16.01 4.05 10.10
N ASP A 107 15.89 2.84 9.54
CA ASP A 107 16.73 2.42 8.42
C ASP A 107 16.32 3.16 7.15
N PHE A 108 15.01 3.28 6.91
CA PHE A 108 14.46 4.09 5.82
C PHE A 108 13.44 5.09 6.38
N TYR A 109 13.51 6.32 5.89
CA TYR A 109 12.51 7.35 6.17
C TYR A 109 12.00 7.92 4.86
N LEU A 110 10.71 7.73 4.58
CA LEU A 110 10.13 8.08 3.30
C LEU A 110 9.27 9.34 3.39
N MET A 111 9.42 10.25 2.42
CA MET A 111 8.44 11.32 2.21
C MET A 111 7.14 10.67 1.74
N HIS A 112 6.10 10.68 2.59
CA HIS A 112 4.89 9.88 2.41
C HIS A 112 4.00 10.42 1.32
N ALA A 113 3.40 9.51 0.51
CA ALA A 113 2.34 9.76 -0.45
C ALA A 113 2.64 10.89 -1.44
N GLN A 114 3.87 10.96 -1.96
CA GLN A 114 4.29 12.03 -2.86
C GLN A 114 3.49 11.99 -4.16
N ASN A 115 2.96 13.13 -4.51
CA ASN A 115 2.27 13.48 -5.74
C ASN A 115 2.57 14.96 -6.06
N ALA A 116 2.07 15.49 -7.16
CA ALA A 116 2.33 16.87 -7.58
C ALA A 116 1.97 17.92 -6.51
N HIS A 117 0.89 17.69 -5.73
CA HIS A 117 0.46 18.61 -4.67
C HIS A 117 1.34 18.49 -3.42
N GLU A 118 1.54 17.26 -2.91
CA GLU A 118 2.37 17.02 -1.72
C GLU A 118 3.82 17.44 -1.97
N PHE A 119 4.34 17.24 -3.18
CA PHE A 119 5.69 17.67 -3.54
C PHE A 119 5.91 19.17 -3.32
N VAL A 120 4.97 20.01 -3.73
CA VAL A 120 5.06 21.47 -3.50
C VAL A 120 5.11 21.78 -2.00
N LYS A 121 4.20 21.21 -1.21
CA LYS A 121 4.14 21.38 0.24
C LYS A 121 5.43 20.94 0.94
N PHE A 122 5.94 19.77 0.58
CA PHE A 122 7.17 19.23 1.18
C PHE A 122 8.38 20.11 0.87
N LYS A 123 8.44 20.69 -0.32
CA LYS A 123 9.48 21.69 -0.69
C LYS A 123 9.34 22.98 0.14
N GLU A 124 8.13 23.55 0.21
CA GLU A 124 7.87 24.79 0.97
C GLU A 124 8.23 24.62 2.45
N CYS A 125 7.96 23.44 3.02
CA CYS A 125 8.32 23.09 4.39
C CYS A 125 9.75 22.59 4.57
N LYS A 126 10.58 22.55 3.51
CA LYS A 126 11.95 22.00 3.52
C LYS A 126 12.03 20.59 4.12
N ALA A 127 11.06 19.75 3.78
CA ALA A 127 10.95 18.41 4.35
C ALA A 127 12.08 17.48 3.86
N TYR A 128 12.45 17.57 2.59
CA TYR A 128 13.57 16.81 2.01
C TYR A 128 14.90 17.18 2.67
N GLU A 129 15.18 18.49 2.78
CA GLU A 129 16.39 18.99 3.42
C GLU A 129 16.48 18.55 4.89
N THR A 130 15.35 18.62 5.62
CA THR A 130 15.28 18.17 7.02
C THR A 130 15.52 16.66 7.13
N ALA A 131 14.99 15.84 6.21
CA ALA A 131 15.26 14.39 6.19
C ALA A 131 16.74 14.09 5.88
N PHE A 132 17.38 14.83 4.97
CA PHE A 132 18.82 14.69 4.71
C PHE A 132 19.70 15.17 5.89
N GLU A 133 19.23 16.16 6.67
CA GLU A 133 19.90 16.53 7.93
C GLU A 133 19.80 15.41 8.97
N LEU A 134 18.61 14.82 9.17
CA LEU A 134 18.41 13.66 10.05
C LEU A 134 19.28 12.46 9.65
N LYS A 135 19.49 12.27 8.35
CA LYS A 135 20.45 11.27 7.85
C LYS A 135 21.89 11.61 8.26
N LYS A 136 22.34 12.85 8.11
CA LYS A 136 23.69 13.29 8.54
C LYS A 136 23.90 13.13 10.05
N GLU A 137 22.84 13.28 10.84
CA GLU A 137 22.84 13.06 12.30
C GLU A 137 22.83 11.57 12.69
N GLY A 138 22.66 10.66 11.72
CA GLY A 138 22.59 9.21 11.97
C GLY A 138 21.22 8.72 12.50
N LYS A 139 20.22 9.60 12.56
CA LYS A 139 18.85 9.29 12.97
C LYS A 139 18.06 8.55 11.87
N VAL A 140 18.47 8.69 10.63
CA VAL A 140 17.96 8.02 9.44
C VAL A 140 19.14 7.45 8.67
N LYS A 141 19.05 6.20 8.21
CA LYS A 141 20.12 5.60 7.39
C LYS A 141 19.94 5.93 5.92
N HIS A 142 18.71 5.84 5.41
CA HIS A 142 18.39 6.07 4.00
C HIS A 142 17.12 6.90 3.87
N VAL A 143 17.14 7.89 2.98
CA VAL A 143 15.98 8.74 2.67
C VAL A 143 15.38 8.32 1.35
N GLY A 144 14.06 8.17 1.33
CA GLY A 144 13.29 7.79 0.15
C GLY A 144 11.96 8.52 0.04
N ILE A 145 11.16 8.08 -0.92
CA ILE A 145 9.78 8.56 -1.09
C ILE A 145 8.81 7.39 -1.26
N SER A 146 7.57 7.53 -0.82
CA SER A 146 6.46 6.73 -1.33
C SER A 146 5.66 7.58 -2.32
N PHE A 147 5.41 7.03 -3.50
CA PHE A 147 4.96 7.79 -4.65
C PHE A 147 3.60 7.30 -5.18
N HIS A 148 2.71 8.26 -5.48
CA HIS A 148 1.33 8.02 -5.90
C HIS A 148 0.88 9.02 -6.98
N ASP A 149 1.61 9.12 -8.07
CA ASP A 149 1.25 9.99 -9.20
C ASP A 149 1.77 9.42 -10.52
N ARG A 150 1.72 10.20 -11.58
CA ARG A 150 2.20 9.83 -12.91
C ARG A 150 3.72 9.90 -13.01
N ALA A 151 4.24 9.17 -14.00
CA ALA A 151 5.68 9.03 -14.21
C ALA A 151 6.43 10.36 -14.38
N GLU A 152 5.82 11.36 -15.06
CA GLU A 152 6.45 12.67 -15.23
C GLU A 152 6.66 13.42 -13.90
N VAL A 153 5.78 13.23 -12.92
CA VAL A 153 5.94 13.84 -11.58
C VAL A 153 7.09 13.17 -10.83
N LEU A 154 7.21 11.85 -10.93
CA LEU A 154 8.34 11.13 -10.33
C LEU A 154 9.67 11.56 -10.96
N ASP A 155 9.70 11.68 -12.28
CA ASP A 155 10.90 12.13 -13.02
C ASP A 155 11.35 13.53 -12.57
N GLN A 156 10.38 14.44 -12.34
CA GLN A 156 10.66 15.76 -11.78
C GLN A 156 11.24 15.66 -10.36
N ILE A 157 10.61 14.91 -9.46
CA ILE A 157 11.07 14.76 -8.07
C ILE A 157 12.50 14.22 -8.02
N LEU A 158 12.79 13.14 -8.75
CA LEU A 158 14.11 12.52 -8.74
C LEU A 158 15.19 13.35 -9.46
N THR A 159 14.79 14.26 -10.36
CA THR A 159 15.70 15.23 -10.97
C THR A 159 16.04 16.36 -10.02
N GLU A 160 15.06 16.87 -9.26
CA GLU A 160 15.27 17.95 -8.28
C GLU A 160 15.98 17.46 -7.01
N TYR A 161 15.74 16.21 -6.59
CA TYR A 161 16.32 15.60 -5.38
C TYR A 161 17.03 14.28 -5.72
N PRO A 162 18.16 14.32 -6.41
CA PRO A 162 18.91 13.10 -6.79
C PRO A 162 19.46 12.33 -5.58
N GLU A 163 19.50 12.92 -4.38
CA GLU A 163 19.91 12.28 -3.13
C GLU A 163 18.89 11.28 -2.59
N ILE A 164 17.66 11.24 -3.11
CA ILE A 164 16.69 10.19 -2.80
C ILE A 164 17.28 8.83 -3.18
N GLU A 165 17.28 7.88 -2.24
CA GLU A 165 17.98 6.61 -2.40
C GLU A 165 17.08 5.46 -2.83
N ILE A 166 15.76 5.54 -2.52
CA ILE A 166 14.81 4.48 -2.80
C ILE A 166 13.42 5.05 -3.05
N VAL A 167 12.63 4.38 -3.88
CA VAL A 167 11.27 4.79 -4.23
C VAL A 167 10.29 3.66 -3.95
N GLN A 168 9.26 3.93 -3.15
CA GLN A 168 8.15 3.01 -2.94
C GLN A 168 7.02 3.32 -3.93
N ILE A 169 6.62 2.35 -4.75
CA ILE A 169 5.60 2.51 -5.80
C ILE A 169 4.50 1.45 -5.71
N GLN A 170 3.32 1.78 -6.23
CA GLN A 170 2.26 0.81 -6.50
C GLN A 170 2.67 -0.08 -7.67
N PHE A 171 2.67 -1.40 -7.48
CA PHE A 171 3.06 -2.30 -8.55
C PHE A 171 2.42 -3.69 -8.42
N ASN A 172 1.57 -4.03 -9.36
CA ASN A 172 0.94 -5.34 -9.51
C ASN A 172 0.56 -5.59 -10.97
N TYR A 173 0.20 -6.81 -11.34
CA TYR A 173 -0.06 -7.17 -12.73
C TYR A 173 -1.31 -6.50 -13.33
N LEU A 174 -2.29 -6.09 -12.51
CA LEU A 174 -3.49 -5.39 -13.00
C LEU A 174 -3.18 -3.92 -13.31
N ASP A 175 -2.38 -3.25 -12.47
CA ASP A 175 -1.99 -1.84 -12.62
C ASP A 175 -0.80 -1.64 -13.57
N TYR A 176 -0.12 -2.72 -13.97
CA TYR A 176 1.11 -2.64 -14.76
C TYR A 176 0.96 -1.81 -16.03
N ASN A 177 -0.12 -2.05 -16.80
CA ASN A 177 -0.45 -1.30 -18.01
C ASN A 177 -1.62 -0.31 -17.82
N ASP A 178 -2.05 -0.04 -16.58
CA ASP A 178 -3.11 0.91 -16.30
C ASP A 178 -2.64 2.35 -16.51
N LEU A 179 -3.43 3.16 -17.22
CA LEU A 179 -3.06 4.54 -17.57
C LEU A 179 -3.23 5.53 -16.41
N SER A 180 -3.98 5.17 -15.37
CA SER A 180 -4.21 6.02 -14.20
C SER A 180 -3.09 5.86 -13.18
N VAL A 181 -2.72 4.60 -12.88
CA VAL A 181 -1.64 4.27 -11.91
C VAL A 181 -0.26 4.30 -12.56
N GLN A 182 -0.17 3.93 -13.84
CA GLN A 182 1.06 3.94 -14.65
C GLN A 182 2.23 3.14 -14.05
N SER A 183 1.96 2.02 -13.37
CA SER A 183 2.98 1.27 -12.64
C SER A 183 4.23 0.96 -13.47
N LYS A 184 4.06 0.57 -14.74
CA LYS A 184 5.18 0.32 -15.66
C LYS A 184 6.00 1.58 -15.92
N LEU A 185 5.37 2.70 -16.26
CA LEU A 185 6.06 3.95 -16.59
C LEU A 185 6.78 4.53 -15.37
N VAL A 186 6.14 4.46 -14.20
CA VAL A 186 6.74 4.86 -12.92
C VAL A 186 7.97 3.99 -12.59
N TYR A 187 7.88 2.68 -12.82
CA TYR A 187 9.03 1.78 -12.67
C TYR A 187 10.18 2.11 -13.64
N GLU A 188 9.86 2.41 -14.91
CA GLU A 188 10.85 2.82 -15.92
C GLU A 188 11.56 4.13 -15.53
N VAL A 189 10.87 5.06 -14.86
CA VAL A 189 11.51 6.27 -14.28
C VAL A 189 12.47 5.89 -13.16
N CYS A 190 12.10 4.95 -12.27
CA CYS A 190 13.03 4.46 -11.26
C CYS A 190 14.29 3.85 -11.89
N GLU A 191 14.14 3.08 -12.97
CA GLU A 191 15.29 2.53 -13.71
C GLU A 191 16.16 3.62 -14.34
N LYS A 192 15.54 4.64 -14.98
CA LYS A 192 16.23 5.80 -15.57
C LYS A 192 17.11 6.53 -14.56
N HIS A 193 16.65 6.67 -13.32
CA HIS A 193 17.37 7.35 -12.23
C HIS A 193 18.22 6.41 -11.36
N ASP A 194 18.39 5.13 -11.75
CA ASP A 194 19.11 4.10 -10.98
C ASP A 194 18.60 3.93 -9.54
N LYS A 195 17.28 4.11 -9.32
CA LYS A 195 16.68 3.98 -7.98
C LYS A 195 16.14 2.56 -7.77
N PRO A 196 16.55 1.89 -6.69
CA PRO A 196 15.90 0.65 -6.23
C PRO A 196 14.47 0.94 -5.78
N VAL A 197 13.63 -0.10 -5.85
CA VAL A 197 12.18 0.01 -5.67
C VAL A 197 11.70 -0.83 -4.50
N LEU A 198 10.86 -0.23 -3.67
CA LEU A 198 9.95 -0.91 -2.75
C LEU A 198 8.57 -1.01 -3.42
N VAL A 199 7.92 -2.15 -3.32
CA VAL A 199 6.58 -2.33 -3.89
C VAL A 199 5.54 -2.25 -2.80
N MET A 200 4.53 -1.40 -2.99
CA MET A 200 3.28 -1.42 -2.24
C MET A 200 2.14 -1.90 -3.11
N GLU A 201 1.08 -2.39 -2.49
CA GLU A 201 -0.13 -2.92 -3.13
C GLU A 201 0.09 -4.07 -4.14
N PRO A 202 0.96 -5.05 -3.84
CA PRO A 202 1.19 -6.14 -4.77
C PRO A 202 -0.07 -6.99 -5.02
N VAL A 203 -0.99 -7.04 -4.06
CA VAL A 203 -2.27 -7.76 -4.15
C VAL A 203 -3.48 -6.83 -4.34
N LYS A 204 -3.24 -5.53 -4.60
CA LYS A 204 -4.27 -4.51 -4.85
C LYS A 204 -5.40 -4.53 -3.79
N GLY A 205 -5.02 -4.35 -2.51
CA GLY A 205 -5.97 -4.36 -1.39
C GLY A 205 -6.68 -5.70 -1.17
N GLY A 206 -6.19 -6.80 -1.74
CA GLY A 206 -6.80 -8.13 -1.70
C GLY A 206 -7.59 -8.51 -2.95
N ASN A 207 -7.83 -7.58 -3.88
CA ASN A 207 -8.57 -7.87 -5.12
C ASN A 207 -7.91 -8.97 -5.98
N LEU A 208 -6.59 -9.07 -5.96
CA LEU A 208 -5.85 -10.09 -6.70
C LEU A 208 -5.73 -11.43 -5.94
N VAL A 209 -6.34 -11.55 -4.77
CA VAL A 209 -6.44 -12.80 -4.01
C VAL A 209 -7.79 -13.49 -4.25
N LYS A 210 -8.86 -12.71 -4.36
CA LYS A 210 -10.20 -13.19 -4.70
C LYS A 210 -10.49 -12.87 -6.16
N LEU A 211 -10.16 -13.81 -7.04
CA LEU A 211 -10.35 -13.62 -8.47
C LEU A 211 -11.82 -13.77 -8.88
N PRO A 212 -12.25 -13.13 -9.98
CA PRO A 212 -13.47 -13.48 -10.67
C PRO A 212 -13.53 -14.97 -11.01
N THR A 213 -14.74 -15.56 -11.01
CA THR A 213 -14.94 -17.00 -11.23
C THR A 213 -14.45 -17.49 -12.59
N ASP A 214 -14.44 -16.62 -13.59
CA ASP A 214 -13.92 -16.87 -14.94
C ASP A 214 -12.41 -16.61 -15.08
N ALA A 215 -11.80 -15.91 -14.13
CA ALA A 215 -10.35 -15.72 -14.08
C ALA A 215 -9.61 -16.85 -13.33
N GLN A 216 -10.23 -17.45 -12.31
CA GLN A 216 -9.60 -18.47 -11.48
C GLN A 216 -9.05 -19.66 -12.30
N PRO A 217 -9.81 -20.24 -13.28
CA PRO A 217 -9.32 -21.36 -14.10
C PRO A 217 -8.02 -21.06 -14.87
N ILE A 218 -7.72 -19.78 -15.14
CA ILE A 218 -6.49 -19.39 -15.85
C ILE A 218 -5.26 -19.68 -14.99
N LEU A 219 -5.31 -19.34 -13.70
CA LEU A 219 -4.22 -19.65 -12.77
C LEU A 219 -4.19 -21.14 -12.40
N ASP A 220 -5.34 -21.77 -12.24
CA ASP A 220 -5.45 -23.21 -11.93
C ASP A 220 -4.81 -24.07 -13.05
N ALA A 221 -4.88 -23.62 -14.31
CA ALA A 221 -4.28 -24.30 -15.45
C ALA A 221 -2.73 -24.34 -15.42
N LEU A 222 -2.10 -23.48 -14.62
CA LEU A 222 -0.65 -23.51 -14.41
C LEU A 222 -0.19 -24.74 -13.58
N ASN A 223 -1.14 -25.45 -12.95
CA ASN A 223 -0.89 -26.64 -12.11
C ASN A 223 0.17 -26.38 -11.01
N GLY A 224 0.28 -25.15 -10.54
CA GLY A 224 1.17 -24.75 -9.46
C GLY A 224 0.50 -24.90 -8.09
N ASP A 225 1.30 -25.16 -7.06
CA ASP A 225 0.82 -25.23 -5.66
C ASP A 225 0.65 -23.83 -5.01
N GLY A 226 0.76 -22.75 -5.81
CA GLY A 226 0.75 -21.38 -5.32
C GLY A 226 -0.65 -20.81 -5.14
N SER A 227 -0.87 -20.06 -4.05
CA SER A 227 -2.06 -19.25 -3.87
C SER A 227 -2.15 -18.11 -4.90
N ASN A 228 -3.34 -17.52 -5.10
CA ASN A 228 -3.48 -16.33 -5.94
C ASN A 228 -2.56 -15.17 -5.46
N ALA A 229 -2.35 -15.04 -4.14
CA ALA A 229 -1.40 -14.09 -3.58
C ALA A 229 0.04 -14.35 -4.05
N SER A 230 0.42 -15.62 -4.21
CA SER A 230 1.77 -15.99 -4.69
C SER A 230 2.04 -15.48 -6.11
N TYR A 231 1.06 -15.56 -7.00
CA TYR A 231 1.21 -15.01 -8.35
C TYR A 231 1.34 -13.48 -8.33
N ALA A 232 0.55 -12.78 -7.53
CA ALA A 232 0.61 -11.32 -7.46
C ALA A 232 1.93 -10.80 -6.84
N ILE A 233 2.36 -11.38 -5.73
CA ILE A 233 3.59 -10.97 -5.03
C ILE A 233 4.83 -11.36 -5.83
N ARG A 234 4.89 -12.56 -6.38
CA ARG A 234 6.01 -13.03 -7.20
C ARG A 234 6.11 -12.27 -8.52
N PHE A 235 5.00 -11.88 -9.14
CA PHE A 235 5.01 -10.98 -10.30
C PHE A 235 5.85 -9.75 -9.99
N ALA A 236 5.50 -9.01 -8.95
CA ALA A 236 6.21 -7.79 -8.57
C ALA A 236 7.69 -8.07 -8.21
N ALA A 237 7.97 -9.11 -7.44
CA ALA A 237 9.34 -9.47 -7.02
C ALA A 237 10.25 -9.89 -8.17
N SER A 238 9.70 -10.25 -9.34
CA SER A 238 10.46 -10.75 -10.50
C SER A 238 11.16 -9.66 -11.31
N PHE A 239 10.86 -8.40 -11.08
CA PHE A 239 11.52 -7.29 -11.75
C PHE A 239 12.89 -6.97 -11.12
N LYS A 240 13.83 -6.51 -11.94
CA LYS A 240 15.26 -6.40 -11.58
C LYS A 240 15.50 -5.46 -10.42
N ASN A 241 14.86 -4.27 -10.42
CA ASN A 241 15.09 -3.22 -9.43
C ASN A 241 14.24 -3.36 -8.17
N MET A 242 13.34 -4.36 -8.12
CA MET A 242 12.51 -4.61 -6.95
C MET A 242 13.33 -5.17 -5.80
N ARG A 243 13.46 -4.43 -4.71
CA ARG A 243 14.21 -4.83 -3.52
C ARG A 243 13.33 -5.51 -2.50
N VAL A 244 12.15 -4.93 -2.25
CA VAL A 244 11.18 -5.47 -1.29
C VAL A 244 9.79 -5.35 -1.88
N VAL A 245 9.01 -6.41 -1.78
CA VAL A 245 7.57 -6.40 -2.02
C VAL A 245 6.87 -6.44 -0.67
N LEU A 246 6.15 -5.37 -0.33
CA LEU A 246 5.45 -5.23 0.93
C LEU A 246 4.07 -5.89 0.86
N SER A 247 3.76 -6.73 1.81
CA SER A 247 2.40 -7.26 1.99
C SER A 247 1.84 -6.90 3.37
N GLY A 248 0.66 -6.30 3.37
CA GLY A 248 -0.16 -6.21 4.59
C GLY A 248 -0.86 -7.55 4.80
N MET A 249 -0.68 -8.14 5.97
CA MET A 249 -1.26 -9.43 6.34
C MET A 249 -2.06 -9.27 7.62
N SER A 250 -3.32 -9.67 7.58
CA SER A 250 -4.28 -9.49 8.68
C SER A 250 -4.53 -10.78 9.46
N THR A 251 -3.94 -11.91 9.05
CA THR A 251 -4.00 -13.19 9.77
C THR A 251 -2.66 -13.92 9.69
N PHE A 252 -2.47 -14.85 10.63
CA PHE A 252 -1.27 -15.68 10.67
C PHE A 252 -1.19 -16.62 9.46
N GLU A 253 -2.32 -17.09 8.96
CA GLU A 253 -2.39 -17.94 7.76
C GLU A 253 -1.91 -17.20 6.51
N GLN A 254 -2.28 -15.91 6.35
CA GLN A 254 -1.75 -15.08 5.26
C GLN A 254 -0.23 -14.92 5.36
N MET A 255 0.30 -14.75 6.58
CA MET A 255 1.75 -14.69 6.81
C MET A 255 2.41 -16.01 6.43
N GLN A 256 1.86 -17.14 6.84
CA GLN A 256 2.40 -18.48 6.53
C GLN A 256 2.40 -18.72 5.01
N ASP A 257 1.30 -18.40 4.34
CA ASP A 257 1.18 -18.53 2.88
C ASP A 257 2.26 -17.68 2.16
N ASN A 258 2.32 -16.38 2.45
CA ASN A 258 3.26 -15.47 1.81
C ASN A 258 4.73 -15.84 2.08
N VAL A 259 5.06 -16.24 3.29
CA VAL A 259 6.40 -16.71 3.68
C VAL A 259 6.76 -17.99 2.92
N SER A 260 5.82 -18.90 2.74
CA SER A 260 6.07 -20.21 2.12
C SER A 260 6.70 -20.11 0.72
N PHE A 261 6.20 -19.20 -0.12
CA PHE A 261 6.71 -19.04 -1.48
C PHE A 261 7.77 -17.93 -1.61
N MET A 262 7.86 -16.98 -0.66
CA MET A 262 8.90 -15.95 -0.69
C MET A 262 10.20 -16.36 -0.01
N LYS A 263 10.17 -17.37 0.85
CA LYS A 263 11.37 -17.93 1.51
C LYS A 263 12.37 -18.45 0.47
N ASP A 264 11.88 -19.20 -0.51
CA ASP A 264 12.64 -19.77 -1.61
C ASP A 264 12.13 -19.21 -2.96
N PHE A 265 12.14 -17.87 -3.04
CA PHE A 265 11.58 -17.09 -4.14
C PHE A 265 12.05 -17.61 -5.52
N LYS A 266 11.09 -17.92 -6.38
CA LYS A 266 11.31 -18.27 -7.78
C LYS A 266 10.75 -17.15 -8.67
N PRO A 267 11.57 -16.58 -9.57
CA PRO A 267 11.09 -15.59 -10.55
C PRO A 267 9.97 -16.16 -11.42
N PHE A 268 9.14 -15.26 -11.91
CA PHE A 268 8.05 -15.59 -12.83
C PHE A 268 8.55 -16.23 -14.12
N THR A 269 7.86 -17.28 -14.57
CA THR A 269 8.05 -17.88 -15.89
C THR A 269 7.31 -17.11 -16.97
N LYS A 270 7.60 -17.38 -18.24
CA LYS A 270 6.86 -16.77 -19.37
C LYS A 270 5.39 -17.16 -19.38
N GLU A 271 5.09 -18.39 -18.99
CA GLU A 271 3.73 -18.92 -18.88
C GLU A 271 2.94 -18.20 -17.78
N GLU A 272 3.57 -17.97 -16.64
CA GLU A 272 2.96 -17.20 -15.53
C GLU A 272 2.69 -15.74 -15.92
N TYR A 273 3.62 -15.08 -16.64
CA TYR A 273 3.38 -13.72 -17.17
C TYR A 273 2.17 -13.67 -18.09
N LYS A 274 2.05 -14.65 -19.01
CA LYS A 274 0.89 -14.74 -19.92
C LYS A 274 -0.40 -14.96 -19.16
N ALA A 275 -0.42 -15.85 -18.18
CA ALA A 275 -1.61 -16.15 -17.39
C ALA A 275 -2.11 -14.94 -16.59
N VAL A 276 -1.22 -14.19 -15.92
CA VAL A 276 -1.66 -12.98 -15.18
C VAL A 276 -2.10 -11.84 -16.11
N GLU A 277 -1.60 -11.77 -17.33
CA GLU A 277 -2.10 -10.83 -18.35
C GLU A 277 -3.52 -11.19 -18.77
N GLU A 278 -3.81 -12.48 -19.02
CA GLU A 278 -5.16 -12.97 -19.30
C GLU A 278 -6.11 -12.72 -18.12
N VAL A 279 -5.67 -12.97 -16.88
CA VAL A 279 -6.43 -12.61 -15.65
C VAL A 279 -6.73 -11.11 -15.61
N ALA A 280 -5.76 -10.25 -15.91
CA ALA A 280 -5.97 -8.81 -15.92
C ALA A 280 -6.99 -8.36 -17.00
N GLU A 281 -7.04 -9.05 -18.14
CA GLU A 281 -8.06 -8.81 -19.16
C GLU A 281 -9.47 -9.15 -18.67
N VAL A 282 -9.62 -10.28 -17.97
CA VAL A 282 -10.89 -10.65 -17.34
C VAL A 282 -11.34 -9.58 -16.35
N PHE A 283 -10.47 -9.12 -15.45
CA PHE A 283 -10.79 -8.02 -14.52
C PHE A 283 -11.29 -6.76 -15.25
N ARG A 284 -10.63 -6.35 -16.33
CA ARG A 284 -11.04 -5.19 -17.13
C ARG A 284 -12.42 -5.41 -17.78
N SER A 285 -12.74 -6.63 -18.20
CA SER A 285 -14.03 -6.96 -18.81
C SER A 285 -15.22 -6.82 -17.84
N HIS A 286 -15.01 -7.08 -16.54
CA HIS A 286 -16.01 -6.92 -15.49
C HIS A 286 -16.30 -5.48 -15.11
N LYS A 287 -15.54 -4.49 -15.62
CA LYS A 287 -15.69 -3.06 -15.31
C LYS A 287 -15.70 -2.78 -13.81
N MET A 288 -14.88 -3.49 -13.07
CA MET A 288 -14.75 -3.30 -11.63
C MET A 288 -14.14 -1.94 -11.30
N ILE A 289 -14.56 -1.38 -10.17
CA ILE A 289 -13.94 -0.18 -9.63
C ILE A 289 -12.61 -0.59 -8.96
N PRO A 290 -11.45 -0.09 -9.45
CA PRO A 290 -10.14 -0.52 -8.96
C PRO A 290 -9.75 0.14 -7.63
N CYS A 291 -10.68 0.17 -6.66
CA CYS A 291 -10.46 0.68 -5.32
C CYS A 291 -9.67 -0.33 -4.49
N THR A 292 -8.64 0.14 -3.75
CA THR A 292 -7.80 -0.68 -2.88
C THR A 292 -8.21 -0.65 -1.42
N SER A 293 -9.32 0.03 -1.09
CA SER A 293 -9.82 0.20 0.27
C SER A 293 -8.75 0.75 1.24
N CYS A 294 -7.97 1.75 0.78
CA CYS A 294 -6.97 2.42 1.61
C CYS A 294 -7.57 3.41 2.62
N HIS A 295 -8.84 3.78 2.45
CA HIS A 295 -9.64 4.67 3.30
C HIS A 295 -9.24 6.16 3.33
N TYR A 296 -8.17 6.61 2.67
CA TYR A 296 -7.75 8.02 2.67
C TYR A 296 -8.87 8.99 2.30
N CYS A 297 -9.79 8.60 1.40
CA CYS A 297 -10.92 9.43 0.98
C CYS A 297 -11.98 9.65 2.07
N VAL A 298 -11.97 8.87 3.15
CA VAL A 298 -12.92 8.99 4.27
C VAL A 298 -12.24 9.34 5.58
N GLU A 299 -11.03 8.87 5.85
CA GLU A 299 -10.29 9.11 7.09
C GLU A 299 -9.59 10.47 7.10
N GLU A 300 -8.81 10.83 6.08
CA GLU A 300 -8.04 12.09 6.04
C GLU A 300 -8.85 13.31 5.58
N ASN A 301 -9.85 13.12 4.75
CA ASN A 301 -10.68 14.21 4.21
C ASN A 301 -12.16 13.99 4.42
N HIS A 302 -12.56 13.52 5.54
CA HIS A 302 -13.96 13.28 5.95
C HIS A 302 -15.00 13.70 4.93
N CYS A 303 -15.55 12.75 4.19
CA CYS A 303 -16.63 13.06 3.24
C CYS A 303 -17.71 13.88 3.95
N PRO A 304 -18.08 15.11 3.52
CA PRO A 304 -19.02 15.97 4.24
C PRO A 304 -20.44 15.37 4.30
N ARG A 305 -20.66 14.29 3.56
CA ARG A 305 -21.89 13.50 3.57
C ARG A 305 -21.71 12.14 4.23
N ASN A 306 -20.57 11.87 4.85
CA ASN A 306 -20.28 10.60 5.53
C ASN A 306 -20.58 9.36 4.67
N ILE A 307 -20.23 9.41 3.36
CA ILE A 307 -20.41 8.29 2.42
C ILE A 307 -19.29 7.29 2.65
N ARG A 308 -19.61 6.03 2.86
CA ARG A 308 -18.67 4.91 2.98
C ARG A 308 -18.13 4.50 1.59
N ILE A 309 -17.33 5.38 0.98
CA ILE A 309 -16.87 5.24 -0.41
C ILE A 309 -16.16 3.89 -0.67
N PRO A 310 -15.14 3.48 0.12
CA PRO A 310 -14.45 2.22 -0.11
C PRO A 310 -15.36 0.99 -0.02
N GLU A 311 -16.22 0.96 0.99
CA GLU A 311 -17.15 -0.15 1.23
C GLU A 311 -18.23 -0.24 0.13
N MET A 312 -18.72 0.91 -0.35
CA MET A 312 -19.65 0.96 -1.48
C MET A 312 -19.02 0.43 -2.75
N PHE A 313 -17.74 0.77 -3.02
CA PHE A 313 -17.01 0.27 -4.18
C PHE A 313 -16.71 -1.24 -4.07
N ALA A 314 -16.35 -1.71 -2.89
CA ALA A 314 -16.16 -3.14 -2.64
C ALA A 314 -17.45 -3.93 -2.84
N ASN A 315 -18.57 -3.42 -2.32
CA ASN A 315 -19.89 -4.04 -2.49
C ASN A 315 -20.35 -4.04 -3.95
N TYR A 316 -20.10 -2.93 -4.69
CA TYR A 316 -20.35 -2.85 -6.13
C TYR A 316 -19.56 -3.92 -6.89
N ASN A 317 -18.27 -4.04 -6.59
CA ASN A 317 -17.41 -5.04 -7.21
C ASN A 317 -17.87 -6.47 -6.90
N THR A 318 -18.26 -6.75 -5.66
CA THR A 318 -18.82 -8.06 -5.27
C THR A 318 -20.04 -8.41 -6.12
N LYS A 319 -20.95 -7.46 -6.30
CA LYS A 319 -22.13 -7.66 -7.14
C LYS A 319 -21.77 -7.90 -8.61
N LYS A 320 -20.85 -7.08 -9.16
CA LYS A 320 -20.43 -7.19 -10.58
C LYS A 320 -19.65 -8.47 -10.86
N THR A 321 -18.82 -8.90 -9.93
CA THR A 321 -17.92 -10.06 -10.10
C THR A 321 -18.62 -11.38 -9.86
N PHE A 322 -19.45 -11.45 -8.81
CA PHE A 322 -20.02 -12.72 -8.33
C PHE A 322 -21.53 -12.81 -8.50
N GLY A 323 -22.21 -11.76 -8.99
CA GLY A 323 -23.65 -11.70 -9.09
C GLY A 323 -24.36 -11.82 -7.72
N ASP A 324 -23.67 -11.44 -6.64
CA ASP A 324 -24.14 -11.65 -5.27
C ASP A 324 -25.39 -10.80 -4.99
N TRP A 325 -26.53 -11.48 -4.80
CA TRP A 325 -27.80 -10.84 -4.46
C TRP A 325 -27.80 -10.18 -3.08
N ASN A 326 -26.96 -10.64 -2.14
CA ASN A 326 -26.80 -10.00 -0.83
C ASN A 326 -26.22 -8.59 -0.92
N ALA A 327 -25.55 -8.25 -2.01
CA ALA A 327 -24.99 -6.90 -2.20
C ALA A 327 -26.06 -5.81 -2.13
N ASP A 328 -27.28 -6.07 -2.66
CA ASP A 328 -28.41 -5.13 -2.56
C ASP A 328 -28.88 -4.95 -1.11
N TYR A 329 -28.98 -6.05 -0.38
CA TYR A 329 -29.33 -6.01 1.04
C TYR A 329 -28.25 -5.26 1.84
N TYR A 330 -26.98 -5.57 1.59
CA TYR A 330 -25.86 -4.96 2.30
C TYR A 330 -25.78 -3.46 2.05
N TYR A 331 -25.95 -3.03 0.79
CA TYR A 331 -26.00 -1.61 0.46
C TYR A 331 -27.11 -0.89 1.24
N ASN A 332 -28.36 -1.36 1.14
CA ASN A 332 -29.52 -0.68 1.66
C ASN A 332 -29.69 -0.76 3.18
N ASN A 333 -29.12 -1.76 3.86
CA ASN A 333 -29.37 -2.00 5.28
C ASN A 333 -28.13 -1.87 6.16
N VAL A 334 -26.92 -1.89 5.56
CA VAL A 334 -25.66 -1.82 6.30
C VAL A 334 -24.86 -0.57 5.93
N LEU A 335 -24.59 -0.36 4.64
CA LEU A 335 -23.72 0.71 4.21
C LEU A 335 -24.33 2.11 4.34
N VAL A 336 -25.64 2.22 4.14
CA VAL A 336 -26.38 3.49 4.24
C VAL A 336 -27.20 3.61 5.53
N SER A 337 -26.89 2.78 6.53
CA SER A 337 -27.55 2.82 7.83
C SER A 337 -26.94 3.87 8.78
N GLY A 338 -27.73 4.34 9.74
CA GLY A 338 -27.27 5.30 10.76
C GLY A 338 -26.97 6.67 10.15
N GLU A 339 -25.78 7.22 10.40
CA GLU A 339 -25.36 8.53 9.94
C GLU A 339 -24.72 8.52 8.53
N HIS A 340 -24.75 7.38 7.82
CA HIS A 340 -24.10 7.23 6.53
C HIS A 340 -25.03 7.52 5.37
N SER A 341 -24.57 8.36 4.46
CA SER A 341 -25.34 8.78 3.28
C SER A 341 -25.24 7.80 2.12
N LYS A 342 -26.25 7.83 1.28
CA LYS A 342 -26.29 7.10 -0.01
C LYS A 342 -25.29 7.68 -1.01
N ALA A 343 -24.94 6.89 -2.03
CA ALA A 343 -24.10 7.36 -3.12
C ALA A 343 -24.72 8.57 -3.87
N SER A 344 -26.06 8.59 -4.02
CA SER A 344 -26.79 9.71 -4.63
C SER A 344 -26.69 11.04 -3.88
N GLU A 345 -26.36 11.01 -2.60
CA GLU A 345 -26.23 12.21 -1.75
C GLU A 345 -24.86 12.88 -1.88
N CYS A 346 -23.99 12.41 -2.78
CA CYS A 346 -22.71 13.02 -3.06
C CYS A 346 -22.88 14.46 -3.56
N VAL A 347 -22.32 15.42 -2.82
CA VAL A 347 -22.35 16.85 -3.17
C VAL A 347 -21.29 17.27 -4.19
N LYS A 348 -20.56 16.31 -4.76
CA LYS A 348 -19.56 16.48 -5.81
C LYS A 348 -18.41 17.47 -5.47
N CYS A 349 -18.06 17.60 -4.20
CA CYS A 349 -17.01 18.52 -3.74
C CYS A 349 -15.58 18.13 -4.22
N GLY A 350 -15.33 16.87 -4.59
CA GLY A 350 -14.06 16.39 -5.12
C GLY A 350 -12.95 16.19 -4.07
N MET A 351 -13.23 16.34 -2.78
CA MET A 351 -12.22 16.15 -1.72
C MET A 351 -11.63 14.73 -1.70
N CYS A 352 -12.49 13.73 -1.88
CA CYS A 352 -12.09 12.32 -1.95
C CYS A 352 -11.16 11.99 -3.13
N GLU A 353 -11.32 12.68 -4.27
CA GLU A 353 -10.48 12.47 -5.46
C GLU A 353 -9.08 13.05 -5.30
N LYS A 354 -8.94 14.16 -4.55
CA LYS A 354 -7.64 14.81 -4.31
C LYS A 354 -6.66 13.94 -3.55
N VAL A 355 -7.17 13.05 -2.70
CA VAL A 355 -6.35 12.18 -1.84
C VAL A 355 -6.37 10.72 -2.29
N CYS A 356 -7.06 10.40 -3.39
CA CYS A 356 -7.14 9.04 -3.87
C CYS A 356 -5.82 8.62 -4.55
N PRO A 357 -5.06 7.66 -3.97
CA PRO A 357 -3.80 7.23 -4.57
C PRO A 357 -3.99 6.42 -5.85
N GLN A 358 -5.22 5.99 -6.15
CA GLN A 358 -5.59 5.33 -7.40
C GLN A 358 -6.11 6.31 -8.46
N HIS A 359 -6.13 7.60 -8.19
CA HIS A 359 -6.66 8.66 -9.06
C HIS A 359 -8.07 8.36 -9.60
N LEU A 360 -8.90 7.69 -8.80
CA LEU A 360 -10.24 7.31 -9.22
C LEU A 360 -11.15 8.54 -9.40
N PRO A 361 -11.96 8.60 -10.46
CA PRO A 361 -13.01 9.59 -10.62
C PRO A 361 -14.20 9.24 -9.69
N ILE A 362 -13.99 9.39 -8.39
CA ILE A 362 -14.91 8.89 -7.34
C ILE A 362 -16.32 9.42 -7.50
N ARG A 363 -16.47 10.70 -7.89
CA ARG A 363 -17.78 11.33 -8.11
C ARG A 363 -18.57 10.65 -9.23
N GLU A 364 -17.91 10.21 -10.30
CA GLU A 364 -18.53 9.49 -11.41
C GLU A 364 -18.81 8.04 -11.03
N LEU A 365 -17.89 7.42 -10.29
CA LEU A 365 -18.05 6.05 -9.81
C LEU A 365 -19.20 5.93 -8.80
N LEU A 366 -19.42 6.93 -7.96
CA LEU A 366 -20.58 6.98 -7.07
C LEU A 366 -21.91 7.07 -7.85
N VAL A 367 -21.92 7.68 -9.05
CA VAL A 367 -23.10 7.63 -9.94
C VAL A 367 -23.37 6.20 -10.40
N GLN A 368 -22.33 5.42 -10.76
CA GLN A 368 -22.50 4.01 -11.13
C GLN A 368 -23.01 3.18 -9.96
N VAL A 369 -22.52 3.41 -8.74
CA VAL A 369 -23.01 2.77 -7.51
C VAL A 369 -24.49 3.09 -7.32
N LYS A 370 -24.89 4.37 -7.44
CA LYS A 370 -26.28 4.78 -7.38
C LYS A 370 -27.16 4.05 -8.40
N GLU A 371 -26.74 4.01 -9.67
CA GLU A 371 -27.49 3.37 -10.75
C GLU A 371 -27.66 1.85 -10.51
N GLU A 372 -26.72 1.22 -9.82
CA GLU A 372 -26.77 -0.20 -9.49
C GLU A 372 -27.71 -0.49 -8.32
N PHE A 373 -27.67 0.29 -7.25
CA PHE A 373 -28.31 -0.05 -5.96
C PHE A 373 -29.53 0.80 -5.57
N GLU A 374 -29.71 1.99 -6.18
CA GLU A 374 -30.76 2.95 -5.77
C GLU A 374 -31.87 3.05 -6.83
N LYS A 375 -32.38 1.88 -7.26
CA LYS A 375 -33.48 1.77 -8.25
C LYS A 375 -34.85 1.96 -7.58
#